data_26a80e06ac06a1d847de842bca8a0681
#
_entry.id   26a80e06ac06a1d847de842bca8a0681
#
_cell.length_a   1.000
_cell.length_b   1.000
_cell.length_c   1.000
_cell.angle_alpha   90.00
_cell.angle_beta   90.00
_cell.angle_gamma   90.00
#
_symmetry.space_group_name_H-M   'P 1'
#
loop_
_entity.id
_entity.type
_entity.pdbx_description
1 polymer ?
#
loop_
_entity_poly.entity_id
_entity_poly.type
_entity_poly.pdbx_seq_one_letter_code
_entity_poly.pdbx_strand_id
1 'polypeptide(L)'
;MTDQLKCQPIKPATLTFWIKGTSPLIQHAWSEKGLTMLRMTATERRKQPKVARDPQGEAMNAAYRTPDGQFGLPLLAFKASLIGAAHKDIGLEKTLVRKSLFVSGSGTNAVVPMEHSEPVIREDIVRIGANQTDIRYRPMFEEWRVKITAQVDTAALSQQDIINLVNRAGFSVGIGEWRPEKGGEFGRFEFDTSEPMETVG
;
A
#
# COMPACT_ATOMS: atom_id res chain seq x y z
N MET A 1 -10.09 -38.31 31.54
CA MET A 1 -10.90 -37.52 30.56
C MET A 1 -9.92 -36.82 29.67
N THR A 2 -9.75 -37.30 28.45
CA THR A 2 -8.88 -36.66 27.44
C THR A 2 -9.55 -35.41 26.98
N ASP A 3 -9.01 -34.27 27.36
CA ASP A 3 -9.43 -32.94 26.89
C ASP A 3 -9.17 -32.88 25.38
N GLN A 4 -10.17 -33.13 24.56
CA GLN A 4 -10.05 -33.01 23.11
C GLN A 4 -9.89 -31.52 22.76
N LEU A 5 -8.72 -31.15 22.29
CA LEU A 5 -8.49 -29.83 21.68
C LEU A 5 -9.50 -29.57 20.55
N LYS A 6 -10.52 -28.76 20.82
CA LYS A 6 -11.51 -28.36 19.82
C LYS A 6 -10.92 -27.23 18.97
N CYS A 7 -10.33 -27.58 17.83
CA CYS A 7 -10.00 -26.60 16.81
C CYS A 7 -11.30 -26.08 16.19
N GLN A 8 -11.47 -24.76 16.21
CA GLN A 8 -12.62 -24.15 15.55
C GLN A 8 -12.41 -24.12 14.03
N PRO A 9 -13.45 -24.43 13.23
CA PRO A 9 -13.35 -24.34 11.77
C PRO A 9 -13.19 -22.88 11.32
N ILE A 10 -12.41 -22.67 10.26
CA ILE A 10 -12.36 -21.38 9.57
C ILE A 10 -13.68 -21.12 8.83
N LYS A 11 -14.08 -19.86 8.71
CA LYS A 11 -15.24 -19.41 7.93
C LYS A 11 -14.79 -18.40 6.87
N PRO A 12 -14.22 -18.88 5.75
CA PRO A 12 -13.70 -17.99 4.74
C PRO A 12 -14.85 -17.28 4.00
N ALA A 13 -14.71 -15.97 3.83
CA ALA A 13 -15.57 -15.17 2.98
C ALA A 13 -14.73 -14.22 2.14
N THR A 14 -15.20 -13.88 0.95
CA THR A 14 -14.58 -12.84 0.12
C THR A 14 -15.34 -11.54 0.32
N LEU A 15 -14.63 -10.52 0.77
CA LEU A 15 -15.14 -9.17 0.97
C LEU A 15 -14.59 -8.26 -0.12
N THR A 16 -15.47 -7.45 -0.70
CA THR A 16 -15.08 -6.42 -1.66
C THR A 16 -15.61 -5.07 -1.18
N PHE A 17 -14.74 -4.10 -1.06
CA PHE A 17 -15.06 -2.78 -0.53
C PHE A 17 -14.14 -1.71 -1.12
N TRP A 18 -14.50 -0.46 -0.95
CA TRP A 18 -13.69 0.67 -1.37
C TRP A 18 -12.99 1.34 -0.18
N ILE A 19 -11.79 1.83 -0.45
CA ILE A 19 -11.09 2.79 0.40
C ILE A 19 -10.92 4.09 -0.39
N LYS A 20 -10.99 5.22 0.28
CA LYS A 20 -10.74 6.54 -0.32
C LYS A 20 -9.68 7.30 0.46
N GLY A 21 -8.87 8.08 -0.26
CA GLY A 21 -7.89 8.98 0.34
C GLY A 21 -8.54 10.10 1.14
N THR A 22 -8.01 10.36 2.34
CA THR A 22 -8.32 11.55 3.16
C THR A 22 -7.18 12.55 3.14
N SER A 23 -6.08 12.22 2.47
CA SER A 23 -4.99 13.12 2.10
C SER A 23 -4.35 12.66 0.80
N PRO A 24 -3.59 13.53 0.10
CA PRO A 24 -2.93 13.17 -1.15
C PRO A 24 -2.01 11.94 -0.99
N LEU A 25 -1.91 11.12 -2.03
CA LEU A 25 -1.05 9.94 -2.09
C LEU A 25 0.22 10.25 -2.90
N ILE A 26 1.39 10.07 -2.30
CA ILE A 26 2.67 10.15 -2.99
C ILE A 26 3.19 8.73 -3.22
N GLN A 27 3.50 8.39 -4.46
CA GLN A 27 4.05 7.09 -4.82
C GLN A 27 5.55 7.16 -5.12
N HIS A 28 6.26 6.05 -4.85
CA HIS A 28 7.67 5.90 -5.19
C HIS A 28 7.98 4.44 -5.48
N ALA A 29 7.56 3.99 -6.66
CA ALA A 29 7.93 2.69 -7.19
C ALA A 29 9.42 2.68 -7.61
N TRP A 30 10.04 1.50 -7.59
CA TRP A 30 11.34 1.31 -8.20
C TRP A 30 11.24 1.41 -9.72
N SER A 31 11.95 2.35 -10.32
CA SER A 31 12.06 2.43 -11.78
C SER A 31 12.92 1.28 -12.33
N GLU A 32 12.67 0.84 -13.56
CA GLU A 32 13.50 -0.16 -14.25
C GLU A 32 14.98 0.25 -14.29
N LYS A 33 15.26 1.52 -14.49
CA LYS A 33 16.63 2.08 -14.40
C LYS A 33 17.22 1.87 -13.01
N GLY A 34 16.46 2.13 -11.96
CA GLY A 34 16.88 1.93 -10.57
C GLY A 34 17.17 0.46 -10.29
N LEU A 35 16.31 -0.45 -10.72
CA LEU A 35 16.51 -1.89 -10.59
C LEU A 35 17.73 -2.38 -11.36
N THR A 36 17.93 -1.90 -12.59
CA THR A 36 19.11 -2.21 -13.40
C THR A 36 20.39 -1.75 -12.71
N MET A 37 20.39 -0.52 -12.18
CA MET A 37 21.54 0.01 -11.43
C MET A 37 21.85 -0.81 -10.16
N LEU A 38 20.83 -1.37 -9.49
CA LEU A 38 21.05 -2.24 -8.32
C LEU A 38 21.72 -3.57 -8.70
N ARG A 39 21.43 -4.09 -9.88
CA ARG A 39 22.02 -5.34 -10.40
C ARG A 39 23.46 -5.18 -10.87
N MET A 40 23.89 -3.94 -11.15
CA MET A 40 25.25 -3.62 -11.60
C MET A 40 26.25 -3.58 -10.44
N THR A 41 27.49 -3.96 -10.71
CA THR A 41 28.61 -3.75 -9.80
C THR A 41 28.93 -2.27 -9.64
N ALA A 42 29.69 -1.90 -8.59
CA ALA A 42 30.11 -0.52 -8.38
C ALA A 42 30.93 0.06 -9.55
N THR A 43 31.73 -0.79 -10.20
CA THR A 43 32.56 -0.40 -11.36
C THR A 43 31.71 -0.12 -12.60
N GLU A 44 30.72 -0.96 -12.87
CA GLU A 44 29.79 -0.78 -14.01
C GLU A 44 28.93 0.47 -13.83
N ARG A 45 28.43 0.73 -12.59
CA ARG A 45 27.67 1.95 -12.29
C ARG A 45 28.45 3.24 -12.57
N ARG A 46 29.76 3.27 -12.23
CA ARG A 46 30.61 4.43 -12.48
C ARG A 46 30.85 4.72 -13.96
N LYS A 47 30.76 3.70 -14.82
CA LYS A 47 30.94 3.83 -16.28
C LYS A 47 29.67 4.29 -17.00
N GLN A 48 28.52 4.33 -16.31
CA GLN A 48 27.27 4.76 -16.93
C GLN A 48 27.34 6.26 -17.29
N PRO A 49 26.93 6.65 -18.50
CA PRO A 49 26.87 8.05 -18.88
C PRO A 49 25.91 8.82 -17.98
N LYS A 50 26.27 10.03 -17.61
CA LYS A 50 25.35 10.95 -16.94
C LYS A 50 24.32 11.44 -17.95
N VAL A 51 23.09 11.01 -17.78
CA VAL A 51 21.95 11.46 -18.58
C VAL A 51 21.32 12.65 -17.86
N ALA A 52 20.90 13.67 -18.61
CA ALA A 52 20.13 14.79 -18.08
C ALA A 52 18.87 14.25 -17.37
N ARG A 53 18.47 14.89 -16.30
CA ARG A 53 17.27 14.49 -15.56
C ARG A 53 16.02 14.87 -16.36
N ASP A 54 15.05 14.00 -16.34
CA ASP A 54 13.71 14.19 -16.87
C ASP A 54 12.71 14.13 -15.71
N PRO A 55 12.33 15.28 -15.11
CA PRO A 55 11.43 15.31 -13.97
C PRO A 55 10.10 14.59 -14.22
N GLN A 56 9.54 14.78 -15.42
CA GLN A 56 8.26 14.18 -15.79
C GLN A 56 8.38 12.67 -15.96
N GLY A 57 9.36 12.22 -16.72
CA GLY A 57 9.60 10.78 -16.92
C GLY A 57 9.99 10.09 -15.61
N GLU A 58 10.83 10.73 -14.77
CA GLU A 58 11.20 10.19 -13.46
C GLU A 58 9.97 10.02 -12.54
N ALA A 59 9.09 11.04 -12.47
CA ALA A 59 7.86 10.96 -11.68
C ALA A 59 6.90 9.89 -12.20
N MET A 60 6.67 9.83 -13.51
CA MET A 60 5.78 8.83 -14.10
C MET A 60 6.31 7.39 -13.92
N ASN A 61 7.62 7.20 -13.96
CA ASN A 61 8.29 5.92 -13.69
C ASN A 61 8.29 5.54 -12.19
N ALA A 62 8.05 6.50 -11.30
CA ALA A 62 7.89 6.27 -9.87
C ALA A 62 6.44 5.94 -9.45
N ALA A 63 5.50 5.90 -10.39
CA ALA A 63 4.14 5.45 -10.16
C ALA A 63 4.03 3.92 -10.21
N TYR A 64 3.18 3.34 -9.36
CA TYR A 64 2.79 1.94 -9.48
C TYR A 64 1.75 1.80 -10.60
N ARG A 65 1.94 0.77 -11.43
CA ARG A 65 1.03 0.49 -12.54
C ARG A 65 0.58 -0.96 -12.54
N THR A 66 -0.66 -1.14 -12.96
CA THR A 66 -1.23 -2.46 -13.28
C THR A 66 -0.58 -3.04 -14.54
N PRO A 67 -0.74 -4.33 -14.84
CA PRO A 67 -0.19 -4.94 -16.06
C PRO A 67 -0.68 -4.29 -17.37
N ASP A 68 -1.87 -3.70 -17.36
CA ASP A 68 -2.47 -2.95 -18.48
C ASP A 68 -2.09 -1.45 -18.49
N GLY A 69 -1.19 -1.04 -17.60
CA GLY A 69 -0.58 0.30 -17.57
C GLY A 69 -1.35 1.38 -16.81
N GLN A 70 -2.49 1.07 -16.19
CA GLN A 70 -3.23 2.02 -15.35
C GLN A 70 -2.46 2.34 -14.06
N PHE A 71 -2.65 3.55 -13.52
CA PHE A 71 -2.17 3.84 -12.17
C PHE A 71 -2.88 2.97 -11.14
N GLY A 72 -2.15 2.54 -10.12
CA GLY A 72 -2.71 1.64 -9.15
C GLY A 72 -2.02 1.66 -7.80
N LEU A 73 -2.53 0.84 -6.90
CA LEU A 73 -2.03 0.69 -5.54
C LEU A 73 -1.50 -0.73 -5.31
N PRO A 74 -0.26 -0.90 -4.77
CA PRO A 74 0.22 -2.22 -4.40
C PRO A 74 -0.54 -2.77 -3.19
N LEU A 75 -1.19 -3.92 -3.35
CA LEU A 75 -1.98 -4.57 -2.30
C LEU A 75 -1.15 -4.93 -1.06
N LEU A 76 0.13 -5.24 -1.24
CA LEU A 76 1.03 -5.50 -0.10
C LEU A 76 1.23 -4.27 0.78
N ALA A 77 1.23 -3.06 0.21
CA ALA A 77 1.30 -1.82 0.99
C ALA A 77 0.03 -1.62 1.82
N PHE A 78 -1.14 -1.89 1.25
CA PHE A 78 -2.41 -1.87 1.98
C PHE A 78 -2.43 -2.91 3.11
N LYS A 79 -2.07 -4.17 2.84
CA LYS A 79 -1.99 -5.21 3.88
C LYS A 79 -0.99 -4.85 4.98
N ALA A 80 0.17 -4.28 4.63
CA ALA A 80 1.17 -3.83 5.60
C ALA A 80 0.63 -2.72 6.50
N SER A 81 -0.15 -1.78 5.95
CA SER A 81 -0.82 -0.72 6.71
C SER A 81 -1.82 -1.29 7.73
N LEU A 82 -2.65 -2.27 7.34
CA LEU A 82 -3.56 -2.97 8.26
C LEU A 82 -2.82 -3.65 9.41
N ILE A 83 -1.75 -4.39 9.09
CA ILE A 83 -0.92 -5.07 10.08
C ILE A 83 -0.21 -4.05 10.99
N GLY A 84 0.25 -2.93 10.44
CA GLY A 84 0.87 -1.84 11.18
C GLY A 84 -0.06 -1.23 12.23
N ALA A 85 -1.34 -1.06 11.88
CA ALA A 85 -2.36 -0.49 12.75
C ALA A 85 -2.86 -1.47 13.83
N ALA A 86 -2.69 -2.77 13.63
CA ALA A 86 -3.11 -3.78 14.61
C ALA A 86 -2.23 -3.72 15.87
N HIS A 87 -2.86 -3.65 17.04
CA HIS A 87 -2.19 -3.64 18.34
C HIS A 87 -3.09 -4.27 19.41
N LYS A 88 -2.48 -4.87 20.45
CA LYS A 88 -3.22 -5.52 21.55
C LYS A 88 -4.17 -4.57 22.27
N ASP A 89 -3.77 -3.33 22.47
CA ASP A 89 -4.58 -2.33 23.18
C ASP A 89 -5.89 -1.97 22.48
N ILE A 90 -6.01 -2.29 21.18
CA ILE A 90 -7.25 -2.12 20.41
C ILE A 90 -8.00 -3.44 20.20
N GLY A 91 -7.57 -4.50 20.87
CA GLY A 91 -8.19 -5.83 20.77
C GLY A 91 -7.84 -6.62 19.50
N LEU A 92 -6.92 -6.14 18.65
CA LEU A 92 -6.51 -6.81 17.41
C LEU A 92 -5.01 -7.06 17.39
N GLU A 93 -4.59 -8.30 17.49
CA GLU A 93 -3.18 -8.65 17.37
C GLU A 93 -2.72 -8.71 15.91
N LYS A 94 -1.48 -8.23 15.65
CA LYS A 94 -0.85 -8.31 14.32
C LYS A 94 -0.86 -9.71 13.72
N THR A 95 -0.65 -10.72 14.57
CA THR A 95 -0.64 -12.13 14.16
C THR A 95 -2.01 -12.58 13.68
N LEU A 96 -3.09 -12.12 14.33
CA LEU A 96 -4.46 -12.42 13.92
C LEU A 96 -4.73 -11.84 12.53
N VAL A 97 -4.46 -10.55 12.31
CA VAL A 97 -4.65 -9.90 10.99
C VAL A 97 -3.84 -10.59 9.88
N ARG A 98 -2.59 -10.99 10.17
CA ARG A 98 -1.75 -11.69 9.19
C ARG A 98 -2.34 -13.02 8.74
N LYS A 99 -2.95 -13.77 9.66
CA LYS A 99 -3.43 -15.15 9.44
C LYS A 99 -4.88 -15.20 8.95
N SER A 100 -5.66 -14.15 9.20
CA SER A 100 -7.11 -14.16 8.95
C SER A 100 -7.56 -13.23 7.81
N LEU A 101 -6.64 -12.44 7.20
CA LEU A 101 -6.98 -11.54 6.11
C LEU A 101 -5.95 -11.64 4.99
N PHE A 102 -6.40 -11.93 3.77
CA PHE A 102 -5.57 -12.06 2.57
C PHE A 102 -6.14 -11.18 1.46
N VAL A 103 -5.37 -10.18 1.04
CA VAL A 103 -5.76 -9.32 -0.09
C VAL A 103 -5.60 -10.08 -1.41
N SER A 104 -6.59 -9.97 -2.27
CA SER A 104 -6.66 -10.70 -3.53
C SER A 104 -6.25 -9.80 -4.70
N GLY A 105 -5.35 -10.31 -5.54
CA GLY A 105 -4.90 -9.68 -6.77
C GLY A 105 -4.06 -10.66 -7.58
N SER A 106 -3.82 -10.36 -8.85
CA SER A 106 -3.04 -11.21 -9.73
C SER A 106 -1.53 -10.99 -9.55
N GLY A 107 -0.82 -12.05 -9.16
CA GLY A 107 0.64 -12.05 -9.04
C GLY A 107 1.20 -11.66 -7.68
N THR A 108 2.51 -11.85 -7.51
CA THR A 108 3.25 -11.70 -6.25
C THR A 108 3.32 -10.25 -5.76
N ASN A 109 3.26 -9.28 -6.68
CA ASN A 109 3.28 -7.85 -6.40
C ASN A 109 2.04 -7.19 -6.99
N ALA A 110 0.86 -7.75 -6.71
CA ALA A 110 -0.39 -7.28 -7.27
C ALA A 110 -0.59 -5.78 -7.03
N VAL A 111 -0.74 -5.06 -8.12
CA VAL A 111 -1.16 -3.67 -8.16
C VAL A 111 -2.59 -3.66 -8.67
N VAL A 112 -3.50 -3.08 -7.92
CA VAL A 112 -4.91 -2.92 -8.34
C VAL A 112 -5.15 -1.53 -8.88
N PRO A 113 -6.08 -1.37 -9.85
CA PRO A 113 -6.37 -0.07 -10.42
C PRO A 113 -6.85 0.91 -9.35
N MET A 114 -6.50 2.16 -9.53
CA MET A 114 -6.88 3.27 -8.66
C MET A 114 -7.65 4.30 -9.48
N GLU A 115 -8.79 4.74 -8.97
CA GLU A 115 -9.43 5.97 -9.45
C GLU A 115 -8.71 7.15 -8.82
N HIS A 116 -8.40 8.18 -9.57
CA HIS A 116 -7.52 9.25 -9.14
C HIS A 116 -7.72 10.55 -9.92
N SER A 117 -7.37 11.68 -9.28
CA SER A 117 -7.13 12.95 -9.98
C SER A 117 -5.87 12.86 -10.85
N GLU A 118 -5.73 13.78 -11.81
CA GLU A 118 -4.49 13.86 -12.61
C GLU A 118 -3.28 14.02 -11.67
N PRO A 119 -2.20 13.21 -11.86
CA PRO A 119 -1.05 13.26 -10.96
C PRO A 119 -0.27 14.58 -11.09
N VAL A 120 0.02 15.20 -9.97
CA VAL A 120 0.90 16.36 -9.87
C VAL A 120 2.33 15.87 -9.64
N ILE A 121 3.30 16.43 -10.36
CA ILE A 121 4.72 16.13 -10.17
C ILE A 121 5.22 16.87 -8.95
N ARG A 122 5.67 16.13 -7.95
CA ARG A 122 6.27 16.67 -6.74
C ARG A 122 7.79 16.50 -6.80
N GLU A 123 8.50 17.59 -6.48
CA GLU A 123 9.94 17.57 -6.26
C GLU A 123 10.24 17.55 -4.77
N ASP A 124 10.97 16.54 -4.31
CA ASP A 124 11.37 16.38 -2.91
C ASP A 124 12.90 16.32 -2.81
N ILE A 125 13.47 17.13 -1.93
CA ILE A 125 14.86 16.99 -1.53
C ILE A 125 14.94 15.94 -0.42
N VAL A 126 15.60 14.82 -0.70
CA VAL A 126 15.72 13.71 0.24
C VAL A 126 17.18 13.52 0.67
N ARG A 127 17.38 13.12 1.92
CA ARG A 127 18.69 12.76 2.44
C ARG A 127 19.00 11.29 2.15
N ILE A 128 20.14 11.02 1.50
CA ILE A 128 20.64 9.67 1.27
C ILE A 128 21.85 9.45 2.16
N GLY A 129 21.69 8.65 3.23
CA GLY A 129 22.77 8.43 4.20
C GLY A 129 23.13 9.67 4.99
N ALA A 130 24.36 9.75 5.51
CA ALA A 130 24.77 10.82 6.42
C ALA A 130 25.03 12.17 5.73
N ASN A 131 25.58 12.17 4.50
CA ASN A 131 26.16 13.36 3.88
C ASN A 131 25.74 13.61 2.42
N GLN A 132 24.72 12.92 1.92
CA GLN A 132 24.25 13.11 0.55
C GLN A 132 22.78 13.50 0.53
N THR A 133 22.46 14.47 -0.31
CA THR A 133 21.10 14.84 -0.68
C THR A 133 20.85 14.47 -2.14
N ASP A 134 19.62 14.13 -2.46
CA ASP A 134 19.17 13.88 -3.82
C ASP A 134 17.81 14.52 -4.04
N ILE A 135 17.50 14.85 -5.27
CA ILE A 135 16.18 15.32 -5.67
C ILE A 135 15.40 14.10 -6.16
N ARG A 136 14.15 13.96 -5.71
CA ARG A 136 13.24 12.91 -6.15
C ARG A 136 12.00 13.53 -6.77
N TYR A 137 11.71 13.13 -7.98
CA TYR A 137 10.47 13.47 -8.66
C TYR A 137 9.47 12.32 -8.47
N ARG A 138 8.30 12.65 -7.92
CA ARG A 138 7.28 11.67 -7.52
C ARG A 138 5.91 12.10 -7.99
N PRO A 139 5.05 11.17 -8.42
CA PRO A 139 3.66 11.47 -8.67
C PRO A 139 2.91 11.62 -7.35
N MET A 140 2.11 12.67 -7.25
CA MET A 140 1.19 12.91 -6.15
C MET A 140 -0.24 12.98 -6.71
N PHE A 141 -1.13 12.19 -6.13
CA PHE A 141 -2.55 12.12 -6.47
C PHE A 141 -3.33 12.81 -5.35
N GLU A 142 -3.96 13.93 -5.65
CA GLU A 142 -4.70 14.72 -4.65
C GLU A 142 -5.95 13.97 -4.19
N GLU A 143 -6.68 13.38 -5.14
CA GLU A 143 -7.85 12.55 -4.88
C GLU A 143 -7.56 11.13 -5.40
N TRP A 144 -7.93 10.13 -4.61
CA TRP A 144 -7.73 8.75 -4.98
C TRP A 144 -8.66 7.81 -4.21
N ARG A 145 -9.09 6.74 -4.87
CA ARG A 145 -9.81 5.64 -4.23
C ARG A 145 -9.50 4.32 -4.91
N VAL A 146 -9.65 3.23 -4.17
CA VAL A 146 -9.25 1.90 -4.63
C VAL A 146 -10.27 0.86 -4.19
N LYS A 147 -10.65 -0.01 -5.11
CA LYS A 147 -11.46 -1.20 -4.81
C LYS A 147 -10.57 -2.32 -4.31
N ILE A 148 -10.84 -2.79 -3.11
CA ILE A 148 -10.08 -3.86 -2.45
C ILE A 148 -10.94 -5.11 -2.40
N THR A 149 -10.35 -6.25 -2.81
CA THR A 149 -10.93 -7.57 -2.58
C THR A 149 -10.04 -8.34 -1.62
N ALA A 150 -10.62 -8.93 -0.58
CA ALA A 150 -9.89 -9.68 0.42
C ALA A 150 -10.65 -10.95 0.82
N GLN A 151 -9.93 -12.05 1.00
CA GLN A 151 -10.43 -13.25 1.64
C GLN A 151 -10.20 -13.13 3.16
N VAL A 152 -11.21 -13.35 3.94
CA VAL A 152 -11.20 -13.15 5.39
C VAL A 152 -11.78 -14.36 6.09
N ASP A 153 -11.17 -14.77 7.20
CA ASP A 153 -11.80 -15.69 8.15
C ASP A 153 -12.78 -14.91 9.04
N THR A 154 -14.07 -15.01 8.75
CA THR A 154 -15.14 -14.31 9.49
C THR A 154 -15.41 -14.88 10.87
N ALA A 155 -14.85 -16.04 11.22
CA ALA A 155 -14.84 -16.52 12.59
C ALA A 155 -13.84 -15.77 13.47
N ALA A 156 -12.80 -15.20 12.88
CA ALA A 156 -11.74 -14.46 13.56
C ALA A 156 -11.88 -12.93 13.51
N LEU A 157 -12.42 -12.40 12.40
CA LEU A 157 -12.59 -10.97 12.14
C LEU A 157 -13.99 -10.69 11.59
N SER A 158 -14.81 -9.96 12.32
CA SER A 158 -16.11 -9.50 11.83
C SER A 158 -15.94 -8.41 10.75
N GLN A 159 -16.98 -8.14 9.98
CA GLN A 159 -17.00 -7.01 9.03
C GLN A 159 -16.72 -5.67 9.72
N GLN A 160 -17.27 -5.48 10.94
CA GLN A 160 -17.05 -4.26 11.70
C GLN A 160 -15.59 -4.12 12.15
N ASP A 161 -14.93 -5.22 12.54
CA ASP A 161 -13.50 -5.20 12.86
C ASP A 161 -12.66 -4.78 11.66
N ILE A 162 -13.03 -5.23 10.45
CA ILE A 162 -12.34 -4.85 9.22
C ILE A 162 -12.52 -3.37 8.91
N ILE A 163 -13.74 -2.83 9.00
CA ILE A 163 -14.00 -1.40 8.81
C ILE A 163 -13.19 -0.57 9.81
N ASN A 164 -13.22 -0.95 11.09
CA ASN A 164 -12.47 -0.26 12.14
C ASN A 164 -10.96 -0.34 11.90
N LEU A 165 -10.45 -1.49 11.49
CA LEU A 165 -9.04 -1.71 11.19
C LEU A 165 -8.60 -0.88 9.97
N VAL A 166 -9.40 -0.82 8.91
CA VAL A 166 -9.15 0.02 7.72
C VAL A 166 -9.05 1.49 8.11
N ASN A 167 -10.01 2.00 8.88
CA ASN A 167 -10.00 3.40 9.32
C ASN A 167 -8.80 3.73 10.23
N ARG A 168 -8.44 2.83 11.14
CA ARG A 168 -7.21 2.99 11.96
C ARG A 168 -5.95 2.96 11.11
N ALA A 169 -5.87 2.04 10.17
CA ALA A 169 -4.72 1.91 9.28
C ALA A 169 -4.52 3.19 8.45
N GLY A 170 -5.61 3.72 7.89
CA GLY A 170 -5.54 4.94 7.12
C GLY A 170 -5.19 6.17 7.95
N PHE A 171 -5.67 6.24 9.20
CA PHE A 171 -5.39 7.37 10.08
C PHE A 171 -3.96 7.36 10.66
N SER A 172 -3.48 6.21 11.12
CA SER A 172 -2.25 6.13 11.93
C SER A 172 -1.03 5.60 11.20
N VAL A 173 -1.21 4.82 10.12
CA VAL A 173 -0.12 4.21 9.35
C VAL A 173 -0.01 4.82 7.96
N GLY A 174 -1.12 4.86 7.21
CA GLY A 174 -1.16 5.37 5.85
C GLY A 174 -0.48 4.46 4.82
N ILE A 175 -0.40 4.93 3.57
CA ILE A 175 0.23 4.25 2.43
C ILE A 175 1.08 5.25 1.65
N GLY A 176 2.14 4.76 0.99
CA GLY A 176 3.01 5.59 0.15
C GLY A 176 4.08 6.33 0.93
N GLU A 177 4.61 7.39 0.31
CA GLU A 177 5.68 8.21 0.89
C GLU A 177 5.11 9.27 1.84
N TRP A 178 5.91 9.68 2.81
CA TRP A 178 5.55 10.69 3.81
C TRP A 178 4.24 10.38 4.57
N ARG A 179 3.95 9.08 4.76
CA ARG A 179 2.77 8.60 5.48
C ARG A 179 2.90 8.82 7.00
N PRO A 180 1.81 8.80 7.77
CA PRO A 180 1.83 9.04 9.23
C PRO A 180 2.82 8.14 9.99
N GLU A 181 2.94 6.86 9.65
CA GLU A 181 3.93 5.95 10.27
C GLU A 181 5.37 6.46 10.17
N LYS A 182 5.66 7.30 9.18
CA LYS A 182 6.98 7.91 8.93
C LYS A 182 7.04 9.39 9.35
N GLY A 183 6.06 9.86 10.11
CA GLY A 183 5.99 11.23 10.60
C GLY A 183 5.48 12.24 9.57
N GLY A 184 4.88 11.78 8.48
CA GLY A 184 4.26 12.64 7.46
C GLY A 184 2.73 12.69 7.56
N GLU A 185 2.09 13.34 6.59
CA GLU A 185 0.65 13.60 6.56
C GLU A 185 -0.03 13.03 5.30
N PHE A 186 0.73 12.41 4.40
CA PHE A 186 0.27 11.93 3.11
C PHE A 186 -0.20 10.47 3.17
N GLY A 187 -1.02 10.07 2.17
CA GLY A 187 -1.46 8.69 2.02
C GLY A 187 -2.37 8.19 3.14
N ARG A 188 -3.06 9.10 3.84
CA ARG A 188 -4.13 8.73 4.77
C ARG A 188 -5.36 8.33 3.99
N PHE A 189 -6.13 7.39 4.53
CA PHE A 189 -7.33 6.87 3.90
C PHE A 189 -8.38 6.43 4.93
N GLU A 190 -9.57 6.17 4.44
CA GLU A 190 -10.64 5.60 5.24
C GLU A 190 -11.44 4.59 4.42
N PHE A 191 -12.27 3.81 5.08
CA PHE A 191 -13.28 2.98 4.44
C PHE A 191 -14.31 3.90 3.75
N ASP A 192 -14.54 3.67 2.45
CA ASP A 192 -15.51 4.47 1.70
C ASP A 192 -16.92 3.91 1.91
N THR A 193 -17.74 4.66 2.64
CA THR A 193 -19.13 4.30 2.95
C THR A 193 -20.11 4.66 1.84
N SER A 194 -19.66 5.30 0.75
CA SER A 194 -20.50 5.61 -0.40
C SER A 194 -20.91 4.38 -1.20
N GLU A 195 -20.12 3.30 -1.06
CA GLU A 195 -20.34 2.01 -1.71
C GLU A 195 -20.53 0.91 -0.66
N PRO A 196 -21.49 0.01 -0.83
CA PRO A 196 -21.70 -1.09 0.11
C PRO A 196 -20.53 -2.08 0.07
N MET A 197 -20.21 -2.68 1.22
CA MET A 197 -19.33 -3.84 1.26
C MET A 197 -20.09 -5.07 0.73
N GLU A 198 -19.56 -5.66 -0.32
CA GLU A 198 -20.07 -6.92 -0.87
C GLU A 198 -19.42 -8.10 -0.14
N THR A 199 -20.20 -9.13 0.16
CA THR A 199 -19.73 -10.35 0.82
C THR A 199 -20.20 -11.56 0.03
N VAL A 200 -19.23 -12.41 -0.35
CA VAL A 200 -19.47 -13.71 -0.98
C VAL A 200 -18.82 -14.77 -0.08
N GLY A 201 -19.63 -15.64 0.49
CA GLY A 201 -19.23 -16.73 1.37
C GLY A 201 -19.31 -18.09 0.72
#